data_6b9dd7c27e7abc7f79e6e441ba3147c1
#
_entry.id   6b9dd7c27e7abc7f79e6e441ba3147c1
#
_cell.length_a   1.000
_cell.length_b   1.000
_cell.length_c   1.000
_cell.angle_alpha   90.00
_cell.angle_beta   90.00
_cell.angle_gamma   90.00
#
_symmetry.space_group_name_H-M   'P 1'
#
loop_
_entity.id
_entity.type
_entity.pdbx_description
1 polymer ?
#
loop_
_entity_poly.entity_id
_entity_poly.type
_entity_poly.pdbx_seq_one_letter_code
_entity_poly.pdbx_strand_id
1 'polypeptide(L)'
;MDFLDKRVGVICNELKKLKVKQVFPLTQWEYKEGNFIHPEDALKDEAAWENFDCKTMHWYGKDRHYWFRTTYTIPEELDGKSVWIRVSSQIDEWDDGRNPQFIVFVNGEVYQGIDMNHRECLITRSGKAGETLTIDLQAYTGIMHEEFALRTQIEEIDAEIEKLYYDLWVPLAAFSRMEADDKNRKDIEYVLNETINLLDLRTPYSEDFYRSVREASAYIQKALYEDMAGYEDVIATCIGHTHICLLYTSPSP
;
A
#
# COMPACT_ATOMS: atom_id res chain seq x y z
N MET A 1 2.70 -6.75 27.22
CA MET A 1 1.87 -6.03 26.22
C MET A 1 0.78 -5.33 27.03
N ASP A 2 0.88 -4.03 27.10
CA ASP A 2 0.00 -3.23 27.96
C ASP A 2 -1.40 -3.12 27.36
N PHE A 3 -2.41 -2.80 28.18
CA PHE A 3 -3.81 -2.68 27.72
C PHE A 3 -3.96 -1.57 26.65
N LEU A 4 -3.13 -0.54 26.74
CA LEU A 4 -3.13 0.58 25.80
C LEU A 4 -2.72 0.18 24.39
N ASP A 5 -1.65 -0.62 24.25
CA ASP A 5 -1.19 -1.09 22.92
C ASP A 5 -2.30 -1.79 22.16
N LYS A 6 -3.07 -2.62 22.89
CA LYS A 6 -4.23 -3.31 22.32
C LYS A 6 -5.32 -2.33 21.91
N ARG A 7 -5.59 -1.32 22.72
CA ARG A 7 -6.64 -0.33 22.47
C ARG A 7 -6.32 0.52 21.24
N VAL A 8 -5.09 1.05 21.16
CA VAL A 8 -4.64 1.82 19.98
C VAL A 8 -4.60 0.93 18.74
N GLY A 9 -4.12 -0.31 18.86
CA GLY A 9 -4.10 -1.28 17.76
C GLY A 9 -5.49 -1.61 17.21
N VAL A 10 -6.51 -1.72 18.06
CA VAL A 10 -7.92 -1.91 17.62
C VAL A 10 -8.40 -0.69 16.83
N ILE A 11 -8.12 0.51 17.32
CA ILE A 11 -8.50 1.76 16.61
C ILE A 11 -7.77 1.88 15.28
N CYS A 12 -6.47 1.60 15.23
CA CYS A 12 -5.71 1.55 13.97
C CYS A 12 -6.33 0.57 12.96
N ASN A 13 -6.73 -0.63 13.42
CA ASN A 13 -7.37 -1.61 12.55
C ASN A 13 -8.73 -1.13 12.01
N GLU A 14 -9.52 -0.40 12.81
CA GLU A 14 -10.76 0.20 12.34
C GLU A 14 -10.50 1.33 11.33
N LEU A 15 -9.56 2.24 11.60
CA LEU A 15 -9.18 3.30 10.67
C LEU A 15 -8.63 2.72 9.35
N LYS A 16 -7.86 1.62 9.41
CA LYS A 16 -7.36 0.91 8.23
C LYS A 16 -8.48 0.41 7.33
N LYS A 17 -9.61 -0.04 7.91
CA LYS A 17 -10.79 -0.45 7.14
C LYS A 17 -11.53 0.77 6.59
N LEU A 18 -11.71 1.80 7.43
CA LEU A 18 -12.47 3.00 7.08
C LEU A 18 -11.77 3.89 6.06
N LYS A 19 -10.43 3.80 5.93
CA LYS A 19 -9.73 4.59 4.90
C LYS A 19 -10.14 4.21 3.47
N VAL A 20 -10.58 2.98 3.24
CA VAL A 20 -11.05 2.52 1.93
C VAL A 20 -12.56 2.75 1.85
N LYS A 21 -12.97 3.80 1.12
CA LYS A 21 -14.39 4.22 1.02
C LYS A 21 -15.16 3.46 -0.04
N GLN A 22 -14.53 3.25 -1.20
CA GLN A 22 -15.15 2.56 -2.33
C GLN A 22 -14.16 1.58 -2.95
N VAL A 23 -14.69 0.48 -3.48
CA VAL A 23 -13.91 -0.57 -4.13
C VAL A 23 -14.58 -0.94 -5.44
N PHE A 24 -13.83 -0.93 -6.52
CA PHE A 24 -14.25 -1.33 -7.86
C PHE A 24 -13.40 -2.53 -8.31
N PRO A 25 -13.96 -3.74 -8.36
CA PRO A 25 -13.21 -4.93 -8.81
C PRO A 25 -12.69 -4.77 -10.24
N LEU A 26 -11.42 -5.07 -10.45
CA LEU A 26 -10.79 -5.06 -11.77
C LEU A 26 -10.41 -6.50 -12.10
N THR A 27 -11.29 -7.23 -12.82
CA THR A 27 -11.19 -8.68 -12.92
C THR A 27 -10.82 -9.19 -14.31
N GLN A 28 -10.81 -8.34 -15.32
CA GLN A 28 -10.53 -8.71 -16.70
C GLN A 28 -9.21 -8.09 -17.15
N TRP A 29 -8.30 -8.95 -17.58
CA TRP A 29 -6.99 -8.57 -18.06
C TRP A 29 -6.68 -9.32 -19.36
N GLU A 30 -5.75 -8.80 -20.11
CA GLU A 30 -4.99 -9.56 -21.09
C GLU A 30 -3.63 -9.90 -20.46
N TYR A 31 -3.09 -11.09 -20.74
CA TYR A 31 -1.79 -11.47 -20.20
C TYR A 31 -0.95 -12.21 -21.24
N LYS A 32 0.34 -12.18 -21.02
CA LYS A 32 1.32 -13.01 -21.76
C LYS A 32 2.57 -13.26 -20.91
N GLU A 33 3.22 -14.37 -21.17
CA GLU A 33 4.54 -14.65 -20.61
C GLU A 33 5.62 -13.90 -21.41
N GLY A 34 6.58 -13.29 -20.71
CA GLY A 34 7.72 -12.64 -21.33
C GLY A 34 8.50 -11.77 -20.36
N ASN A 35 9.83 -11.79 -20.48
CA ASN A 35 10.72 -10.97 -19.67
C ASN A 35 11.07 -9.68 -20.42
N PHE A 36 10.19 -8.71 -20.38
CA PHE A 36 10.36 -7.38 -20.97
C PHE A 36 10.58 -6.36 -19.86
N ILE A 37 11.25 -5.24 -20.17
CA ILE A 37 11.51 -4.16 -19.20
C ILE A 37 10.39 -3.11 -19.24
N HIS A 38 9.86 -2.83 -20.42
CA HIS A 38 8.84 -1.80 -20.61
C HIS A 38 7.58 -2.36 -21.27
N PRO A 39 6.40 -1.76 -21.01
CA PRO A 39 5.14 -2.17 -21.64
C PRO A 39 5.21 -2.17 -23.18
N GLU A 40 5.95 -1.21 -23.75
CA GLU A 40 6.14 -1.09 -25.19
C GLU A 40 6.84 -2.29 -25.82
N ASP A 41 7.79 -2.88 -25.09
CA ASP A 41 8.53 -4.04 -25.57
C ASP A 41 7.64 -5.29 -25.54
N ALA A 42 6.81 -5.42 -24.51
CA ALA A 42 5.80 -6.46 -24.43
C ALA A 42 4.77 -6.37 -25.56
N LEU A 43 4.42 -5.14 -26.00
CA LEU A 43 3.51 -4.92 -27.11
C LEU A 43 4.10 -5.21 -28.48
N LYS A 44 5.41 -4.99 -28.68
CA LYS A 44 6.11 -5.24 -29.94
C LYS A 44 6.39 -6.73 -30.18
N ASP A 45 6.40 -7.52 -29.13
CA ASP A 45 6.64 -8.95 -29.21
C ASP A 45 5.45 -9.67 -29.91
N GLU A 46 5.76 -10.61 -30.80
CA GLU A 46 4.80 -11.28 -31.66
C GLU A 46 3.90 -12.30 -30.93
N ALA A 47 4.25 -12.70 -29.70
CA ALA A 47 3.44 -13.62 -28.94
C ALA A 47 2.05 -12.99 -28.63
N ALA A 48 1.02 -13.78 -28.84
CA ALA A 48 -0.35 -13.32 -28.62
C ALA A 48 -0.63 -13.03 -27.14
N TRP A 49 -1.39 -11.97 -26.90
CA TRP A 49 -2.02 -11.73 -25.60
C TRP A 49 -3.24 -12.62 -25.45
N GLU A 50 -3.42 -13.22 -24.30
CA GLU A 50 -4.55 -14.08 -23.95
C GLU A 50 -5.41 -13.39 -22.91
N ASN A 51 -6.71 -13.68 -22.91
CA ASN A 51 -7.63 -13.16 -21.89
C ASN A 51 -7.33 -13.81 -20.53
N PHE A 52 -7.35 -13.03 -19.47
CA PHE A 52 -7.20 -13.48 -18.09
C PHE A 52 -8.36 -12.97 -17.22
N ASP A 53 -9.19 -13.89 -16.75
CA ASP A 53 -10.25 -13.59 -15.79
C ASP A 53 -9.77 -13.93 -14.38
N CYS A 54 -9.55 -12.91 -13.56
CA CYS A 54 -9.09 -13.04 -12.17
C CYS A 54 -10.00 -13.91 -11.27
N LYS A 55 -11.24 -14.15 -11.67
CA LYS A 55 -12.20 -14.97 -10.89
C LYS A 55 -12.01 -16.46 -11.08
N THR A 56 -11.51 -16.86 -12.23
CA THR A 56 -11.50 -18.27 -12.66
C THR A 56 -10.11 -18.77 -13.06
N MET A 57 -9.18 -17.86 -13.34
CA MET A 57 -7.85 -18.21 -13.83
C MET A 57 -6.78 -17.98 -12.77
N HIS A 58 -5.72 -18.79 -12.89
CA HIS A 58 -4.50 -18.65 -12.12
C HIS A 58 -3.30 -18.59 -13.08
N TRP A 59 -2.24 -18.01 -12.60
CA TRP A 59 -0.95 -17.98 -13.27
C TRP A 59 0.09 -18.67 -12.37
N TYR A 60 1.14 -19.21 -12.94
CA TYR A 60 2.02 -20.08 -12.18
C TYR A 60 3.42 -20.15 -12.78
N GLY A 61 4.32 -20.67 -12.02
CA GLY A 61 5.66 -21.01 -12.49
C GLY A 61 6.72 -20.78 -11.44
N LYS A 62 7.93 -21.08 -11.84
CA LYS A 62 9.13 -20.81 -11.09
C LYS A 62 10.03 -19.97 -11.98
N ASP A 63 10.49 -18.83 -11.46
CA ASP A 63 11.39 -17.92 -12.18
C ASP A 63 10.82 -17.51 -13.54
N ARG A 64 9.52 -17.12 -13.55
CA ARG A 64 8.78 -16.72 -14.73
C ARG A 64 8.39 -15.25 -14.65
N HIS A 65 8.36 -14.60 -15.82
CA HIS A 65 7.91 -13.24 -15.97
C HIS A 65 6.65 -13.19 -16.81
N TYR A 66 5.68 -12.38 -16.37
CA TYR A 66 4.40 -12.18 -17.04
C TYR A 66 4.09 -10.69 -17.14
N TRP A 67 3.30 -10.37 -18.14
CA TRP A 67 2.68 -9.06 -18.30
C TRP A 67 1.17 -9.21 -18.26
N PHE A 68 0.53 -8.38 -17.48
CA PHE A 68 -0.93 -8.23 -17.45
C PHE A 68 -1.27 -6.82 -17.88
N ARG A 69 -2.22 -6.67 -18.76
CA ARG A 69 -2.69 -5.38 -19.30
C ARG A 69 -4.20 -5.28 -19.21
N THR A 70 -4.70 -4.09 -18.82
CA THR A 70 -6.11 -3.76 -18.88
C THR A 70 -6.30 -2.26 -19.14
N THR A 71 -7.53 -1.87 -19.44
CA THR A 71 -7.95 -0.47 -19.46
C THR A 71 -9.01 -0.25 -18.40
N TYR A 72 -8.96 0.88 -17.72
CA TYR A 72 -9.94 1.29 -16.72
C TYR A 72 -10.41 2.71 -17.01
N THR A 73 -11.73 2.87 -17.19
CA THR A 73 -12.34 4.20 -17.30
C THR A 73 -12.83 4.65 -15.94
N ILE A 74 -12.35 5.80 -15.48
CA ILE A 74 -12.71 6.37 -14.18
C ILE A 74 -14.20 6.69 -14.18
N PRO A 75 -15.00 6.11 -13.28
CA PRO A 75 -16.43 6.36 -13.19
C PRO A 75 -16.72 7.71 -12.51
N GLU A 76 -17.97 8.18 -12.61
CA GLU A 76 -18.41 9.45 -12.01
C GLU A 76 -18.24 9.49 -10.49
N GLU A 77 -18.36 8.35 -9.82
CA GLU A 77 -18.19 8.22 -8.37
C GLU A 77 -16.78 8.56 -7.89
N LEU A 78 -15.79 8.45 -8.79
CA LEU A 78 -14.38 8.77 -8.51
C LEU A 78 -13.96 10.15 -9.05
N ASP A 79 -14.89 10.97 -9.55
CA ASP A 79 -14.57 12.32 -10.00
C ASP A 79 -14.07 13.19 -8.83
N GLY A 80 -12.89 13.79 -9.00
CA GLY A 80 -12.23 14.57 -7.97
C GLY A 80 -11.70 13.77 -6.76
N LYS A 81 -11.80 12.42 -6.79
CA LYS A 81 -11.37 11.54 -5.70
C LYS A 81 -9.99 10.94 -5.96
N SER A 82 -9.37 10.43 -4.90
CA SER A 82 -8.15 9.65 -5.05
C SER A 82 -8.46 8.31 -5.72
N VAL A 83 -7.61 7.90 -6.66
CA VAL A 83 -7.72 6.61 -7.37
C VAL A 83 -6.47 5.81 -7.09
N TRP A 84 -6.65 4.67 -6.47
CA TRP A 84 -5.59 3.73 -6.15
C TRP A 84 -5.84 2.40 -6.83
N ILE A 85 -4.79 1.68 -7.17
CA ILE A 85 -4.88 0.26 -7.52
C ILE A 85 -4.31 -0.57 -6.38
N ARG A 86 -5.05 -1.62 -6.01
CA ARG A 86 -4.57 -2.66 -5.12
C ARG A 86 -4.34 -3.94 -5.91
N VAL A 87 -3.15 -4.54 -5.72
CA VAL A 87 -2.75 -5.80 -6.35
C VAL A 87 -2.38 -6.82 -5.28
N SER A 88 -2.86 -8.04 -5.41
CA SER A 88 -2.58 -9.14 -4.49
C SER A 88 -2.53 -10.47 -5.22
N SER A 89 -1.65 -11.35 -4.80
CA SER A 89 -1.49 -12.73 -5.32
C SER A 89 -2.21 -13.79 -4.50
N GLN A 90 -2.99 -13.41 -3.50
CA GLN A 90 -3.68 -14.31 -2.56
C GLN A 90 -2.77 -15.09 -1.59
N ILE A 91 -1.46 -14.99 -1.68
CA ILE A 91 -0.56 -15.59 -0.69
C ILE A 91 -0.45 -14.64 0.49
N ASP A 92 -0.88 -15.06 1.67
CA ASP A 92 -0.84 -14.28 2.90
C ASP A 92 0.31 -14.68 3.84
N GLU A 93 1.02 -15.75 3.51
CA GLU A 93 2.20 -16.16 4.25
C GLU A 93 3.35 -15.17 4.07
N TRP A 94 4.04 -14.90 5.15
CA TRP A 94 5.19 -14.00 5.16
C TRP A 94 6.44 -14.73 4.64
N ASP A 95 6.61 -14.74 3.32
CA ASP A 95 7.79 -15.25 2.66
C ASP A 95 8.00 -14.49 1.33
N ASP A 96 8.87 -13.50 1.34
CA ASP A 96 9.15 -12.66 0.18
C ASP A 96 9.71 -13.48 -1.02
N GLY A 97 10.39 -14.59 -0.73
CA GLY A 97 10.93 -15.47 -1.78
C GLY A 97 9.84 -16.29 -2.50
N ARG A 98 8.67 -16.46 -1.91
CA ARG A 98 7.54 -17.21 -2.47
C ARG A 98 6.48 -16.32 -3.09
N ASN A 99 6.37 -15.08 -2.61
CA ASN A 99 5.35 -14.18 -3.08
C ASN A 99 5.73 -13.54 -4.42
N PRO A 100 4.79 -13.46 -5.37
CA PRO A 100 4.97 -12.70 -6.59
C PRO A 100 5.21 -11.22 -6.30
N GLN A 101 6.01 -10.61 -7.16
CA GLN A 101 6.29 -9.19 -7.16
C GLN A 101 5.77 -8.58 -8.46
N PHE A 102 5.35 -7.32 -8.38
CA PHE A 102 4.82 -6.61 -9.52
C PHE A 102 5.45 -5.23 -9.65
N ILE A 103 5.54 -4.72 -10.87
CA ILE A 103 5.74 -3.31 -11.15
C ILE A 103 4.49 -2.79 -11.85
N VAL A 104 3.91 -1.73 -11.32
CA VAL A 104 2.73 -1.06 -11.89
C VAL A 104 3.18 0.01 -12.84
N PHE A 105 2.63 -0.02 -14.06
CA PHE A 105 2.72 1.07 -15.02
C PHE A 105 1.32 1.62 -15.29
N VAL A 106 1.23 2.93 -15.47
CA VAL A 106 -0.02 3.59 -15.88
C VAL A 106 0.29 4.46 -17.09
N ASN A 107 -0.43 4.27 -18.17
CA ASN A 107 -0.22 4.95 -19.45
C ASN A 107 1.23 4.86 -19.97
N GLY A 108 1.89 3.72 -19.70
CA GLY A 108 3.27 3.46 -20.09
C GLY A 108 4.34 3.94 -19.12
N GLU A 109 4.00 4.76 -18.14
CA GLU A 109 4.93 5.28 -17.13
C GLU A 109 4.97 4.38 -15.91
N VAL A 110 6.18 4.14 -15.34
CA VAL A 110 6.36 3.36 -14.12
C VAL A 110 5.86 4.14 -12.90
N TYR A 111 5.09 3.48 -12.04
CA TYR A 111 4.54 4.08 -10.83
C TYR A 111 5.17 3.51 -9.56
N GLN A 112 5.04 2.21 -9.32
CA GLN A 112 5.46 1.60 -8.07
C GLN A 112 5.72 0.11 -8.21
N GLY A 113 6.68 -0.41 -7.40
CA GLY A 113 6.79 -1.84 -7.12
C GLY A 113 5.73 -2.27 -6.11
N ILE A 114 5.14 -3.45 -6.33
CA ILE A 114 4.14 -4.07 -5.47
C ILE A 114 4.68 -5.39 -4.95
N ASP A 115 4.56 -5.60 -3.66
CA ASP A 115 4.87 -6.84 -2.97
C ASP A 115 3.80 -7.17 -1.92
N MET A 116 4.04 -8.18 -1.09
CA MET A 116 3.11 -8.56 -0.01
C MET A 116 2.91 -7.48 1.05
N ASN A 117 3.86 -6.57 1.24
CA ASN A 117 3.81 -5.49 2.21
C ASN A 117 3.26 -4.18 1.63
N HIS A 118 3.44 -3.98 0.31
CA HIS A 118 3.09 -2.77 -0.43
C HIS A 118 2.12 -3.12 -1.56
N ARG A 119 0.86 -3.33 -1.23
CA ARG A 119 -0.17 -3.83 -2.16
C ARG A 119 -0.97 -2.71 -2.84
N GLU A 120 -0.81 -1.48 -2.41
CA GLU A 120 -1.57 -0.31 -2.86
C GLU A 120 -0.65 0.67 -3.58
N CYS A 121 -1.07 1.12 -4.77
CA CYS A 121 -0.35 2.12 -5.57
C CYS A 121 -1.28 3.28 -5.90
N LEU A 122 -0.86 4.51 -5.59
CA LEU A 122 -1.60 5.72 -5.93
C LEU A 122 -1.46 5.99 -7.44
N ILE A 123 -2.59 6.01 -8.15
CA ILE A 123 -2.65 6.39 -9.56
C ILE A 123 -2.80 7.93 -9.68
N THR A 124 -3.79 8.49 -9.01
CA THR A 124 -3.99 9.94 -8.97
C THR A 124 -4.67 10.38 -7.69
N ARG A 125 -4.39 11.60 -7.24
CA ARG A 125 -5.07 12.22 -6.10
C ARG A 125 -6.42 12.83 -6.45
N SER A 126 -6.70 13.00 -7.75
CA SER A 126 -7.93 13.62 -8.24
C SER A 126 -8.28 13.00 -9.59
N GLY A 127 -9.11 11.95 -9.57
CA GLY A 127 -9.62 11.29 -10.76
C GLY A 127 -10.48 12.22 -11.60
N LYS A 128 -10.53 11.96 -12.90
CA LYS A 128 -11.42 12.67 -13.84
C LYS A 128 -12.37 11.66 -14.45
N ALA A 129 -13.68 11.83 -14.20
CA ALA A 129 -14.69 10.97 -14.76
C ALA A 129 -14.57 10.89 -16.30
N GLY A 130 -14.66 9.68 -16.82
CA GLY A 130 -14.51 9.41 -18.27
C GLY A 130 -13.06 9.31 -18.76
N GLU A 131 -12.06 9.64 -17.97
CA GLU A 131 -10.66 9.39 -18.32
C GLU A 131 -10.39 7.88 -18.35
N THR A 132 -9.76 7.41 -19.43
CA THR A 132 -9.38 6.01 -19.57
C THR A 132 -7.90 5.85 -19.34
N LEU A 133 -7.56 4.97 -18.41
CA LEU A 133 -6.20 4.62 -18.04
C LEU A 133 -5.84 3.26 -18.62
N THR A 134 -4.66 3.14 -19.21
CA THR A 134 -4.05 1.83 -19.49
C THR A 134 -3.20 1.45 -18.29
N ILE A 135 -3.44 0.27 -17.72
CA ILE A 135 -2.72 -0.24 -16.57
C ILE A 135 -2.01 -1.52 -16.99
N ASP A 136 -0.70 -1.54 -16.78
CA ASP A 136 0.14 -2.71 -16.99
C ASP A 136 0.78 -3.16 -15.68
N LEU A 137 0.83 -4.48 -15.49
CA LEU A 137 1.57 -5.10 -14.40
C LEU A 137 2.66 -5.98 -15.01
N GLN A 138 3.91 -5.63 -14.75
CA GLN A 138 5.01 -6.57 -14.93
C GLN A 138 5.07 -7.44 -13.69
N ALA A 139 4.95 -8.75 -13.85
CA ALA A 139 4.86 -9.70 -12.76
C ALA A 139 6.00 -10.72 -12.79
N TYR A 140 6.52 -11.03 -11.61
CA TYR A 140 7.54 -12.07 -11.41
C TYR A 140 7.05 -13.10 -10.41
N THR A 141 7.10 -14.39 -10.75
CA THR A 141 6.55 -15.47 -9.93
C THR A 141 7.36 -15.80 -8.67
N GLY A 142 8.60 -15.31 -8.56
CA GLY A 142 9.52 -15.75 -7.51
C GLY A 142 10.25 -17.06 -7.85
N ILE A 143 11.03 -17.55 -6.89
CA ILE A 143 11.95 -18.68 -7.07
C ILE A 143 11.32 -20.05 -6.78
N MET A 144 10.14 -20.09 -6.21
CA MET A 144 9.41 -21.32 -5.93
C MET A 144 8.40 -21.63 -7.05
N HIS A 145 8.12 -22.93 -7.25
CA HIS A 145 7.07 -23.31 -8.19
C HIS A 145 5.72 -23.28 -7.48
N GLU A 146 4.94 -22.26 -7.75
CA GLU A 146 3.67 -22.00 -7.09
C GLU A 146 2.61 -21.61 -8.13
N GLU A 147 1.35 -21.71 -7.71
CA GLU A 147 0.17 -21.24 -8.42
C GLU A 147 -0.40 -20.02 -7.72
N PHE A 148 -0.70 -18.96 -8.48
CA PHE A 148 -1.11 -17.69 -7.94
C PHE A 148 -2.44 -17.24 -8.53
N ALA A 149 -3.32 -16.72 -7.69
CA ALA A 149 -4.40 -15.87 -8.15
C ALA A 149 -3.86 -14.46 -8.43
N LEU A 150 -4.54 -13.72 -9.31
CA LEU A 150 -4.37 -12.28 -9.42
C LEU A 150 -5.66 -11.64 -8.90
N ARG A 151 -5.54 -10.82 -7.84
CA ARG A 151 -6.65 -10.04 -7.28
C ARG A 151 -6.33 -8.57 -7.41
N THR A 152 -7.12 -7.89 -8.21
CA THR A 152 -6.93 -6.47 -8.47
C THR A 152 -8.25 -5.71 -8.30
N GLN A 153 -8.13 -4.50 -7.77
CA GLN A 153 -9.25 -3.60 -7.59
C GLN A 153 -8.77 -2.15 -7.60
N ILE A 154 -9.66 -1.27 -8.00
CA ILE A 154 -9.49 0.17 -7.83
C ILE A 154 -10.16 0.57 -6.53
N GLU A 155 -9.52 1.47 -5.78
CA GLU A 155 -9.97 1.92 -4.46
C GLU A 155 -10.02 3.46 -4.41
N GLU A 156 -11.05 4.00 -3.75
CA GLU A 156 -11.04 5.35 -3.21
C GLU A 156 -10.47 5.28 -1.79
N ILE A 157 -9.35 5.95 -1.55
CA ILE A 157 -8.77 6.05 -0.20
C ILE A 157 -9.00 7.46 0.34
N ASP A 158 -9.60 7.55 1.53
CA ASP A 158 -9.82 8.80 2.25
C ASP A 158 -8.51 9.29 2.88
N ALA A 159 -8.02 10.43 2.41
CA ALA A 159 -6.72 10.96 2.82
C ALA A 159 -6.69 11.44 4.28
N GLU A 160 -7.82 11.92 4.86
CA GLU A 160 -7.86 12.35 6.25
C GLU A 160 -7.77 11.14 7.20
N ILE A 161 -8.50 10.08 6.87
CA ILE A 161 -8.49 8.84 7.66
C ILE A 161 -7.15 8.12 7.51
N GLU A 162 -6.61 8.05 6.28
CA GLU A 162 -5.30 7.44 6.01
C GLU A 162 -4.19 8.15 6.78
N LYS A 163 -4.18 9.49 6.76
CA LYS A 163 -3.20 10.26 7.51
C LYS A 163 -3.23 9.91 9.00
N LEU A 164 -4.42 9.97 9.62
CA LEU A 164 -4.55 9.65 11.05
C LEU A 164 -4.18 8.20 11.36
N TYR A 165 -4.51 7.25 10.46
CA TYR A 165 -4.09 5.87 10.61
C TYR A 165 -2.56 5.76 10.75
N TYR A 166 -1.80 6.41 9.85
CA TYR A 166 -0.34 6.36 9.91
C TYR A 166 0.23 7.18 11.06
N ASP A 167 -0.36 8.32 11.40
CA ASP A 167 0.03 9.14 12.55
C ASP A 167 -0.07 8.37 13.88
N LEU A 168 -1.00 7.39 13.96
CA LEU A 168 -1.14 6.49 15.12
C LEU A 168 -0.31 5.22 15.00
N TRP A 169 -0.31 4.59 13.82
CA TRP A 169 0.32 3.28 13.63
C TRP A 169 1.84 3.33 13.71
N VAL A 170 2.48 4.35 13.15
CA VAL A 170 3.94 4.48 13.16
C VAL A 170 4.49 4.65 14.58
N PRO A 171 3.99 5.59 15.41
CA PRO A 171 4.47 5.71 16.80
C PRO A 171 4.07 4.51 17.66
N LEU A 172 2.95 3.85 17.40
CA LEU A 172 2.59 2.58 18.08
C LEU A 172 3.62 1.48 17.77
N ALA A 173 4.03 1.35 16.52
CA ALA A 173 5.05 0.38 16.11
C ALA A 173 6.42 0.69 16.71
N ALA A 174 6.80 1.96 16.81
CA ALA A 174 8.00 2.40 17.51
C ALA A 174 7.92 2.08 19.02
N PHE A 175 6.84 2.50 19.69
CA PHE A 175 6.57 2.24 21.09
C PHE A 175 6.69 0.76 21.46
N SER A 176 6.22 -0.13 20.63
CA SER A 176 6.28 -1.58 20.86
C SER A 176 7.71 -2.15 20.87
N ARG A 177 8.70 -1.40 20.36
CA ARG A 177 10.11 -1.78 20.27
C ARG A 177 11.01 -1.02 21.24
N MET A 178 10.47 0.02 21.91
CA MET A 178 11.22 0.81 22.87
C MET A 178 11.47 0.02 24.15
N GLU A 179 12.64 0.22 24.75
CA GLU A 179 12.95 -0.33 26.08
C GLU A 179 12.02 0.25 27.15
N ALA A 180 11.79 -0.52 28.23
CA ALA A 180 10.82 -0.15 29.26
C ALA A 180 11.22 1.12 30.03
N ASP A 181 12.51 1.43 30.08
CA ASP A 181 13.11 2.58 30.76
C ASP A 181 13.39 3.77 29.83
N ASP A 182 13.02 3.67 28.53
CA ASP A 182 13.14 4.80 27.62
C ASP A 182 12.29 5.97 28.11
N LYS A 183 12.93 7.14 28.22
CA LYS A 183 12.30 8.35 28.75
C LYS A 183 11.09 8.83 27.93
N ASN A 184 11.12 8.62 26.62
CA ASN A 184 10.06 9.07 25.71
C ASN A 184 8.87 8.10 25.66
N ARG A 185 9.04 6.88 26.15
CA ARG A 185 8.02 5.82 26.09
C ARG A 185 6.70 6.25 26.74
N LYS A 186 6.77 6.88 27.92
CA LYS A 186 5.57 7.33 28.66
C LYS A 186 4.86 8.49 27.96
N ASP A 187 5.64 9.38 27.35
CA ASP A 187 5.08 10.53 26.64
C ASP A 187 4.37 10.09 25.35
N ILE A 188 4.97 9.17 24.59
CA ILE A 188 4.33 8.56 23.43
C ILE A 188 3.05 7.81 23.83
N GLU A 189 3.12 7.02 24.90
CA GLU A 189 1.96 6.31 25.45
C GLU A 189 0.83 7.27 25.80
N TYR A 190 1.13 8.35 26.48
CA TYR A 190 0.15 9.37 26.86
C TYR A 190 -0.47 10.04 25.61
N VAL A 191 0.35 10.47 24.66
CA VAL A 191 -0.13 11.13 23.43
C VAL A 191 -1.03 10.20 22.62
N LEU A 192 -0.63 8.94 22.43
CA LEU A 192 -1.43 7.95 21.71
C LEU A 192 -2.80 7.74 22.38
N ASN A 193 -2.82 7.63 23.72
CA ASN A 193 -4.06 7.46 24.46
C ASN A 193 -5.00 8.66 24.32
N GLU A 194 -4.47 9.88 24.49
CA GLU A 194 -5.28 11.08 24.34
C GLU A 194 -5.80 11.26 22.92
N THR A 195 -4.97 10.94 21.92
CA THR A 195 -5.39 10.99 20.50
C THR A 195 -6.61 10.11 20.23
N ILE A 196 -6.58 8.85 20.67
CA ILE A 196 -7.70 7.93 20.42
C ILE A 196 -8.96 8.27 21.24
N ASN A 197 -8.81 8.98 22.37
CA ASN A 197 -9.95 9.45 23.16
C ASN A 197 -10.75 10.57 22.45
N LEU A 198 -10.15 11.28 21.51
CA LEU A 198 -10.83 12.30 20.71
C LEU A 198 -11.71 11.72 19.62
N LEU A 199 -11.52 10.44 19.24
CA LEU A 199 -12.21 9.83 18.10
C LEU A 199 -13.65 9.42 18.42
N ASP A 200 -14.56 9.79 17.53
CA ASP A 200 -15.94 9.31 17.52
C ASP A 200 -16.18 8.37 16.33
N LEU A 201 -16.09 7.07 16.59
CA LEU A 201 -16.26 6.02 15.58
C LEU A 201 -17.70 5.47 15.50
N ARG A 202 -18.68 6.09 16.20
CA ARG A 202 -20.06 5.57 16.28
C ARG A 202 -20.80 5.65 14.95
N THR A 203 -20.52 6.69 14.16
CA THR A 203 -21.17 6.92 12.87
C THR A 203 -20.12 7.30 11.83
N PRO A 204 -19.39 6.31 11.25
CA PRO A 204 -18.35 6.56 10.26
C PRO A 204 -18.85 7.42 9.09
N TYR A 205 -17.97 8.29 8.60
CA TYR A 205 -18.20 9.23 7.49
C TYR A 205 -19.21 10.33 7.75
N SER A 206 -19.75 10.46 8.97
CA SER A 206 -20.57 11.63 9.36
C SER A 206 -19.70 12.87 9.59
N GLU A 207 -20.33 14.04 9.64
CA GLU A 207 -19.67 15.32 9.97
C GLU A 207 -18.96 15.25 11.33
N ASP A 208 -19.62 14.66 12.34
CA ASP A 208 -19.06 14.48 13.69
C ASP A 208 -17.85 13.55 13.69
N PHE A 209 -17.90 12.46 12.89
CA PHE A 209 -16.78 11.58 12.69
C PHE A 209 -15.57 12.33 12.08
N TYR A 210 -15.75 13.05 10.97
CA TYR A 210 -14.66 13.80 10.34
C TYR A 210 -14.13 14.93 11.22
N ARG A 211 -14.99 15.59 11.99
CA ARG A 211 -14.53 16.55 12.98
C ARG A 211 -13.61 15.90 13.99
N SER A 212 -13.99 14.76 14.54
CA SER A 212 -13.16 14.02 15.50
C SER A 212 -11.84 13.52 14.90
N VAL A 213 -11.83 13.08 13.63
CA VAL A 213 -10.61 12.70 12.89
C VAL A 213 -9.66 13.90 12.77
N ARG A 214 -10.17 15.08 12.39
CA ARG A 214 -9.35 16.29 12.27
C ARG A 214 -8.82 16.76 13.63
N GLU A 215 -9.62 16.71 14.68
CA GLU A 215 -9.20 17.05 16.04
C GLU A 215 -8.10 16.11 16.55
N ALA A 216 -8.28 14.80 16.36
CA ALA A 216 -7.27 13.78 16.71
C ALA A 216 -5.98 13.96 15.91
N SER A 217 -6.08 14.20 14.60
CA SER A 217 -4.92 14.43 13.73
C SER A 217 -4.17 15.71 14.12
N ALA A 218 -4.87 16.79 14.42
CA ALA A 218 -4.25 18.04 14.87
C ALA A 218 -3.55 17.88 16.24
N TYR A 219 -4.17 17.14 17.15
CA TYR A 219 -3.61 16.88 18.48
C TYR A 219 -2.30 16.07 18.38
N ILE A 220 -2.31 14.92 17.68
CA ILE A 220 -1.12 14.08 17.58
C ILE A 220 0.01 14.77 16.79
N GLN A 221 -0.35 15.53 15.74
CA GLN A 221 0.61 16.31 14.98
C GLN A 221 1.35 17.30 15.89
N LYS A 222 0.64 18.04 16.70
CA LYS A 222 1.23 19.00 17.62
C LYS A 222 2.03 18.30 18.72
N ALA A 223 1.39 17.37 19.45
CA ALA A 223 1.97 16.82 20.68
C ALA A 223 3.17 15.89 20.40
N LEU A 224 3.15 15.11 19.31
CA LEU A 224 4.19 14.12 19.01
C LEU A 224 5.19 14.63 17.97
N TYR A 225 4.71 15.22 16.87
CA TYR A 225 5.57 15.55 15.73
C TYR A 225 6.15 16.96 15.78
N GLU A 226 5.55 17.89 16.56
CA GLU A 226 6.08 19.25 16.72
C GLU A 226 6.73 19.44 18.10
N ASP A 227 5.99 19.22 19.19
CA ASP A 227 6.46 19.52 20.55
C ASP A 227 7.51 18.52 21.05
N MET A 228 7.41 17.22 20.66
CA MET A 228 8.40 16.20 21.03
C MET A 228 9.57 16.11 20.06
N ALA A 229 9.45 16.62 18.84
CA ALA A 229 10.48 16.57 17.81
C ALA A 229 11.67 17.52 18.02
N GLY A 230 11.80 18.16 19.16
CA GLY A 230 12.86 19.11 19.48
C GLY A 230 14.26 18.53 19.69
N TYR A 231 14.54 17.36 19.16
CA TYR A 231 15.82 16.66 19.30
C TYR A 231 16.54 16.62 17.98
N GLU A 232 17.57 17.44 17.86
CA GLU A 232 18.62 17.44 16.84
C GLU A 232 18.15 17.07 15.42
N ASP A 233 18.52 17.84 14.43
CA ASP A 233 18.24 17.58 13.02
C ASP A 233 18.72 16.19 12.60
N VAL A 234 17.87 15.19 12.72
CA VAL A 234 18.15 13.85 12.20
C VAL A 234 17.95 13.87 10.70
N ILE A 235 19.04 13.87 9.97
CA ILE A 235 19.01 13.78 8.51
C ILE A 235 18.95 12.30 8.13
N ALA A 236 17.80 11.86 7.60
CA ALA A 236 17.65 10.54 6.98
C ALA A 236 18.00 10.64 5.48
N THR A 237 19.12 10.04 5.09
CA THR A 237 19.46 9.89 3.67
C THR A 237 18.91 8.57 3.15
N CYS A 238 17.89 8.64 2.29
CA CYS A 238 17.34 7.44 1.64
C CYS A 238 18.18 7.13 0.40
N ILE A 239 18.87 5.98 0.43
CA ILE A 239 19.61 5.45 -0.71
C ILE A 239 18.83 4.27 -1.25
N GLY A 240 18.44 4.33 -2.54
CA GLY A 240 17.84 3.18 -3.23
C GLY A 240 18.83 2.02 -3.26
N HIS A 241 18.45 0.91 -2.66
CA HIS A 241 19.35 -0.20 -2.43
C HIS A 241 18.59 -1.52 -2.46
N THR A 242 19.06 -2.48 -3.25
CA THR A 242 18.55 -3.85 -3.22
C THR A 242 19.35 -4.67 -2.23
N HIS A 243 18.79 -4.91 -1.07
CA HIS A 243 19.44 -5.61 0.04
C HIS A 243 20.00 -7.00 -0.35
N ILE A 244 19.36 -7.69 -1.26
CA ILE A 244 19.75 -9.03 -1.73
C ILE A 244 21.08 -9.00 -2.52
N CYS A 245 21.39 -7.92 -3.20
CA CYS A 245 22.59 -7.80 -4.02
C CYS A 245 23.89 -7.63 -3.22
N LEU A 246 23.84 -7.19 -1.96
CA LEU A 246 25.07 -6.99 -1.16
C LEU A 246 25.83 -8.28 -0.86
N LEU A 247 25.15 -9.41 -0.76
CA LEU A 247 25.78 -10.70 -0.46
C LEU A 247 26.49 -11.31 -1.69
N TYR A 248 26.06 -10.93 -2.90
CA TYR A 248 26.55 -11.52 -4.15
C TYR A 248 27.31 -10.56 -5.06
N THR A 249 27.20 -9.26 -4.85
CA THR A 249 27.81 -8.26 -5.76
C THR A 249 28.87 -7.40 -5.11
N SER A 250 29.13 -7.55 -3.79
CA SER A 250 30.36 -7.01 -3.22
C SER A 250 31.54 -7.74 -3.83
N PRO A 251 32.43 -7.07 -4.58
CA PRO A 251 33.67 -7.68 -4.95
C PRO A 251 34.37 -8.06 -3.65
N SER A 252 34.64 -9.36 -3.48
CA SER A 252 35.52 -9.83 -2.42
C SER A 252 36.83 -9.09 -2.58
N PRO A 253 37.43 -8.52 -1.53
CA PRO A 253 38.73 -7.88 -1.61
C PRO A 253 39.83 -8.88 -2.02
#